data_fea2aa84406bf35175d419b23ef49efc
#
_entry.id   fea2aa84406bf35175d419b23ef49efc
#
_cell.length_a   1.000
_cell.length_b   1.000
_cell.length_c   1.000
_cell.angle_alpha   90.00
_cell.angle_beta   90.00
_cell.angle_gamma   90.00
#
_symmetry.space_group_name_H-M   'P 1'
#
loop_
_entity.id
_entity.type
_entity.pdbx_description
1 polymer ?
#
loop_
_entity_poly.entity_id
_entity_poly.type
_entity_poly.pdbx_seq_one_letter_code
_entity_poly.pdbx_strand_id
1 'polypeptide(L)'
;MSAGYLDDKGIVPNSGFQRYSARLKADYQVKPWLKMGGNVSFTHYDSREQDTEGGTSNANIFYASNIMGAIYPMYVRDAQGNIMVDNRGFLRYDYGKPGQDSNGSRNTIPNANPLASYMLDKMKYSGDVVSGKWSADIDIWNGIKAKVNIGVDVNNVRATEMVNPFYGQYSETSGVGGLIGVSSERTFSVNQQYLLTYNKTFNDVHNVDI
;
A
#
# COMPACT_ATOMS: atom_id res chain seq x y z
N MET A 1 -23.71 9.80 -5.02
CA MET A 1 -23.08 8.51 -5.25
C MET A 1 -21.93 8.70 -6.23
N SER A 2 -20.77 8.12 -5.97
CA SER A 2 -19.63 8.10 -6.90
C SER A 2 -18.97 6.73 -6.89
N ALA A 3 -18.36 6.35 -8.00
CA ALA A 3 -17.51 5.19 -8.13
C ALA A 3 -16.25 5.61 -8.90
N GLY A 4 -15.12 5.01 -8.59
CA GLY A 4 -13.84 5.30 -9.23
C GLY A 4 -13.00 4.04 -9.38
N TYR A 5 -12.24 3.99 -10.46
CA TYR A 5 -11.22 2.99 -10.74
C TYR A 5 -9.93 3.71 -11.10
N LEU A 6 -8.83 3.22 -10.58
CA LEU A 6 -7.48 3.65 -10.90
C LEU A 6 -6.63 2.42 -11.17
N ASP A 7 -5.88 2.45 -12.27
CA ASP A 7 -4.84 1.47 -12.59
C ASP A 7 -3.58 2.23 -13.00
N ASP A 8 -2.56 2.15 -12.17
CA ASP A 8 -1.29 2.83 -12.37
C ASP A 8 -0.17 1.79 -12.45
N LYS A 9 0.58 1.82 -13.54
CA LYS A 9 1.73 0.94 -13.76
C LYS A 9 3.00 1.72 -13.44
N GLY A 10 3.76 1.22 -12.50
CA GLY A 10 5.04 1.82 -12.13
C GLY A 10 6.06 1.74 -13.27
N ILE A 11 7.03 2.65 -13.24
CA ILE A 11 8.17 2.65 -14.17
C ILE A 11 9.07 1.42 -13.97
N VAL A 12 9.03 0.86 -12.78
CA VAL A 12 9.78 -0.34 -12.42
C VAL A 12 9.00 -1.58 -12.82
N PRO A 13 9.63 -2.59 -13.45
CA PRO A 13 8.95 -3.84 -13.81
C PRO A 13 8.22 -4.46 -12.61
N ASN A 14 7.03 -5.01 -12.85
CA ASN A 14 6.16 -5.65 -11.83
C ASN A 14 5.69 -4.74 -10.69
N SER A 15 5.92 -3.43 -10.74
CA SER A 15 5.31 -2.48 -9.81
C SER A 15 4.01 -1.90 -10.36
N GLY A 16 3.09 -1.57 -9.49
CA GLY A 16 1.82 -0.96 -9.90
C GLY A 16 0.83 -0.85 -8.76
N PHE A 17 -0.19 -0.04 -8.98
CA PHE A 17 -1.24 0.22 -8.02
C PHE A 17 -2.61 0.18 -8.71
N GLN A 18 -3.52 -0.61 -8.16
CA GLN A 18 -4.91 -0.66 -8.61
C GLN A 18 -5.83 -0.29 -7.45
N ARG A 19 -6.85 0.50 -7.72
CA ARG A 19 -7.83 0.92 -6.71
C ARG A 19 -9.23 0.97 -7.28
N TYR A 20 -10.15 0.36 -6.56
CA TYR A 20 -11.58 0.47 -6.74
C TYR A 20 -12.16 1.26 -5.59
N SER A 21 -13.00 2.24 -5.85
CA SER A 21 -13.64 3.01 -4.80
C SER A 21 -15.11 3.27 -5.10
N ALA A 22 -15.93 3.23 -4.07
CA ALA A 22 -17.34 3.59 -4.15
C ALA A 22 -17.71 4.46 -2.94
N ARG A 23 -18.57 5.45 -3.16
CA ARG A 23 -19.06 6.33 -2.11
C ARG A 23 -20.54 6.64 -2.29
N LEU A 24 -21.27 6.53 -1.19
CA LEU A 24 -22.66 6.91 -1.09
C LEU A 24 -22.80 7.99 -0.02
N LYS A 25 -23.48 9.09 -0.35
CA LYS A 25 -23.86 10.12 0.61
C LYS A 25 -25.35 10.40 0.46
N ALA A 26 -26.04 10.48 1.59
CA ALA A 26 -27.42 10.87 1.66
C ALA A 26 -27.66 11.80 2.87
N ASP A 27 -28.41 12.87 2.67
CA ASP A 27 -28.87 13.76 3.71
C ASP A 27 -30.40 13.81 3.61
N TYR A 28 -31.11 13.66 4.72
CA TYR A 28 -32.56 13.59 4.74
C TYR A 28 -33.15 14.34 5.94
N GLN A 29 -34.18 15.15 5.67
CA GLN A 29 -34.97 15.81 6.70
C GLN A 29 -36.07 14.86 7.17
N VAL A 30 -35.83 14.14 8.28
CA VAL A 30 -36.75 13.11 8.81
C VAL A 30 -38.00 13.74 9.41
N LYS A 31 -37.82 14.83 10.14
CA LYS A 31 -38.86 15.65 10.77
C LYS A 31 -38.43 17.12 10.73
N PRO A 32 -39.31 18.09 10.92
CA PRO A 32 -38.94 19.51 10.98
C PRO A 32 -37.82 19.83 11.98
N TRP A 33 -37.72 19.04 13.06
CA TRP A 33 -36.73 19.18 14.12
C TRP A 33 -35.55 18.17 14.02
N LEU A 34 -35.55 17.25 13.06
CA LEU A 34 -34.53 16.20 12.94
C LEU A 34 -34.04 16.08 11.49
N LYS A 35 -32.79 16.42 11.26
CA LYS A 35 -32.05 16.14 10.02
C LYS A 35 -31.01 15.07 10.26
N MET A 36 -30.96 14.07 9.39
CA MET A 36 -29.96 13.00 9.45
C MET A 36 -29.15 12.98 8.15
N GLY A 37 -27.85 12.71 8.29
CA GLY A 37 -26.95 12.53 7.17
C GLY A 37 -26.13 11.27 7.32
N GLY A 38 -25.80 10.66 6.21
CA GLY A 38 -24.93 9.51 6.17
C GLY A 38 -24.00 9.54 4.95
N ASN A 39 -22.77 9.10 5.15
CA ASN A 39 -21.79 8.94 4.10
C ASN A 39 -21.02 7.66 4.37
N VAL A 40 -21.06 6.74 3.43
CA VAL A 40 -20.31 5.49 3.47
C VAL A 40 -19.42 5.41 2.25
N SER A 41 -18.18 5.05 2.44
CA SER A 41 -17.23 4.78 1.37
C SER A 41 -16.57 3.44 1.57
N PHE A 42 -16.31 2.78 0.46
CA PHE A 42 -15.52 1.56 0.36
C PHE A 42 -14.39 1.78 -0.62
N THR A 43 -13.21 1.32 -0.27
CA THR A 43 -12.05 1.32 -1.16
C THR A 43 -11.34 0.00 -1.04
N HIS A 44 -11.13 -0.68 -2.17
CA HIS A 44 -10.23 -1.81 -2.30
C HIS A 44 -9.03 -1.38 -3.12
N TYR A 45 -7.84 -1.76 -2.66
CA TYR A 45 -6.63 -1.52 -3.43
C TYR A 45 -5.68 -2.72 -3.40
N ASP A 46 -4.98 -2.88 -4.51
CA ASP A 46 -3.84 -3.78 -4.65
C ASP A 46 -2.61 -2.94 -5.02
N SER A 47 -1.55 -3.02 -4.23
CA SER A 47 -0.25 -2.44 -4.53
C SER A 47 0.78 -3.55 -4.71
N ARG A 48 1.57 -3.44 -5.75
CA ARG A 48 2.75 -4.27 -5.98
C ARG A 48 3.96 -3.36 -5.85
N GLU A 49 4.71 -3.62 -4.84
CA GLU A 49 5.89 -2.83 -4.50
C GLU A 49 7.10 -3.75 -4.47
N GLN A 50 8.28 -3.16 -4.53
CA GLN A 50 9.51 -3.86 -4.24
C GLN A 50 9.98 -3.42 -2.86
N ASP A 51 10.65 -4.33 -2.17
CA ASP A 51 11.22 -3.99 -0.87
C ASP A 51 12.23 -2.85 -1.04
N THR A 52 11.88 -1.68 -0.51
CA THR A 52 12.74 -0.51 -0.44
C THR A 52 13.19 -0.23 0.97
N GLU A 53 12.73 -1.04 1.93
CA GLU A 53 13.15 -0.93 3.31
C GLU A 53 14.57 -1.50 3.47
N GLY A 54 15.34 -0.91 4.35
CA GLY A 54 16.70 -1.37 4.63
C GLY A 54 17.83 -0.53 4.03
N GLY A 55 17.52 0.64 3.48
CA GLY A 55 18.52 1.66 3.14
C GLY A 55 19.65 1.15 2.24
N THR A 56 20.71 0.60 2.82
CA THR A 56 21.91 0.09 2.13
C THR A 56 21.88 -1.40 1.86
N SER A 57 20.75 -2.07 2.00
CA SER A 57 20.60 -3.50 1.74
C SER A 57 20.76 -3.83 0.25
N ASN A 58 21.36 -4.96 -0.06
CA ASN A 58 21.43 -5.50 -1.42
C ASN A 58 20.05 -5.83 -2.00
N ALA A 59 19.03 -5.96 -1.18
CA ALA A 59 17.64 -6.12 -1.58
C ALA A 59 17.01 -4.79 -2.02
N ASN A 60 17.55 -3.65 -1.57
CA ASN A 60 17.07 -2.35 -2.01
C ASN A 60 17.57 -2.05 -3.43
N ILE A 61 16.66 -2.09 -4.38
CA ILE A 61 16.98 -1.95 -5.79
C ILE A 61 17.47 -0.55 -6.16
N PHE A 62 16.93 0.51 -5.54
CA PHE A 62 17.40 1.87 -5.81
C PHE A 62 18.84 2.04 -5.32
N TYR A 63 19.15 1.50 -4.14
CA TYR A 63 20.52 1.47 -3.64
C TYR A 63 21.42 0.66 -4.57
N ALA A 64 21.04 -0.57 -4.90
CA ALA A 64 21.81 -1.44 -5.76
C ALA A 64 22.01 -0.84 -7.17
N SER A 65 20.98 -0.25 -7.78
CA SER A 65 21.06 0.37 -9.10
C SER A 65 21.97 1.59 -9.15
N ASN A 66 22.04 2.36 -8.06
CA ASN A 66 22.88 3.55 -8.00
C ASN A 66 24.36 3.24 -7.76
N ILE A 67 24.66 2.14 -7.07
CA ILE A 67 26.04 1.80 -6.67
C ILE A 67 26.65 0.79 -7.62
N MET A 68 25.85 -0.07 -8.24
CA MET A 68 26.34 -1.06 -9.18
C MET A 68 26.74 -0.38 -10.49
N GLY A 69 28.03 -0.47 -10.85
CA GLY A 69 28.53 0.13 -12.08
C GLY A 69 27.89 -0.50 -13.34
N ALA A 70 27.61 0.32 -14.33
CA ALA A 70 26.99 -0.10 -15.60
C ALA A 70 27.80 -1.12 -16.42
N ILE A 71 29.05 -1.34 -16.05
CA ILE A 71 29.92 -2.36 -16.69
C ILE A 71 29.56 -3.79 -16.28
N TYR A 72 28.82 -3.96 -15.17
CA TYR A 72 28.44 -5.28 -14.71
C TYR A 72 27.19 -5.79 -15.44
N PRO A 73 27.24 -7.01 -16.00
CA PRO A 73 26.10 -7.56 -16.71
C PRO A 73 24.99 -7.96 -15.75
N MET A 74 23.73 -7.86 -16.23
CA MET A 74 22.57 -8.37 -15.48
C MET A 74 22.40 -9.88 -15.63
N TYR A 75 22.88 -10.45 -16.73
CA TYR A 75 22.73 -11.87 -17.06
C TYR A 75 24.06 -12.54 -17.22
N VAL A 76 24.15 -13.81 -16.84
CA VAL A 76 25.29 -14.67 -17.15
C VAL A 76 25.32 -14.94 -18.65
N ARG A 77 26.50 -14.81 -19.28
CA ARG A 77 26.72 -15.01 -20.68
C ARG A 77 27.77 -16.09 -20.93
N ASP A 78 27.61 -16.80 -22.05
CA ASP A 78 28.60 -17.74 -22.53
C ASP A 78 29.80 -17.02 -23.20
N ALA A 79 30.78 -17.77 -23.67
CA ALA A 79 31.97 -17.23 -24.35
C ALA A 79 31.65 -16.53 -25.70
N GLN A 80 30.48 -16.77 -26.28
CA GLN A 80 29.97 -16.16 -27.49
C GLN A 80 29.12 -14.93 -27.22
N GLY A 81 28.85 -14.62 -25.93
CA GLY A 81 28.06 -13.46 -25.49
C GLY A 81 26.56 -13.71 -25.40
N ASN A 82 26.08 -14.94 -25.62
CA ASN A 82 24.66 -15.26 -25.51
C ASN A 82 24.26 -15.35 -24.05
N ILE A 83 23.02 -14.91 -23.70
CA ILE A 83 22.48 -15.05 -22.37
C ILE A 83 22.20 -16.53 -22.09
N MET A 84 22.68 -17.00 -20.96
CA MET A 84 22.50 -18.39 -20.53
C MET A 84 21.16 -18.58 -19.83
N VAL A 85 20.62 -19.80 -19.98
CA VAL A 85 19.44 -20.28 -19.24
C VAL A 85 19.83 -21.46 -18.35
N ASP A 86 19.09 -21.66 -17.28
CA ASP A 86 19.25 -22.83 -16.41
C ASP A 86 18.49 -24.04 -16.96
N ASN A 87 18.62 -25.20 -16.28
CA ASN A 87 17.95 -26.44 -16.62
C ASN A 87 16.41 -26.40 -16.49
N ARG A 88 15.87 -25.34 -15.91
CA ARG A 88 14.42 -25.07 -15.74
C ARG A 88 13.90 -24.09 -16.79
N GLY A 89 14.78 -23.55 -17.64
CA GLY A 89 14.45 -22.56 -18.65
C GLY A 89 14.41 -21.11 -18.15
N PHE A 90 14.85 -20.83 -16.93
CA PHE A 90 14.97 -19.46 -16.44
C PHE A 90 16.28 -18.81 -16.92
N LEU A 91 16.22 -17.52 -17.19
CA LEU A 91 17.41 -16.72 -17.45
C LEU A 91 18.33 -16.76 -16.23
N ARG A 92 19.61 -16.99 -16.43
CA ARG A 92 20.61 -16.97 -15.37
C ARG A 92 21.04 -15.53 -15.10
N TYR A 93 20.77 -15.07 -13.88
CA TYR A 93 21.10 -13.71 -13.45
C TYR A 93 22.50 -13.67 -12.82
N ASP A 94 23.26 -12.62 -13.17
CA ASP A 94 24.62 -12.43 -12.64
C ASP A 94 24.57 -11.79 -11.25
N TYR A 95 24.99 -12.52 -10.24
CA TYR A 95 25.08 -12.03 -8.85
C TYR A 95 26.47 -11.57 -8.45
N GLY A 96 27.47 -11.67 -9.35
CA GLY A 96 28.81 -11.13 -9.14
C GLY A 96 29.56 -11.74 -7.95
N LYS A 97 29.28 -12.98 -7.59
CA LYS A 97 29.92 -13.69 -6.47
C LYS A 97 30.33 -15.10 -6.89
N PRO A 98 31.58 -15.52 -6.62
CA PRO A 98 32.02 -16.90 -6.86
C PRO A 98 31.13 -17.90 -6.11
N GLY A 99 30.77 -19.00 -6.77
CA GLY A 99 29.90 -20.04 -6.22
C GLY A 99 28.40 -19.78 -6.42
N GLN A 100 28.05 -18.63 -6.97
CA GLN A 100 26.73 -18.33 -7.52
C GLN A 100 26.83 -18.08 -9.02
N ASP A 101 25.70 -17.93 -9.68
CA ASP A 101 25.66 -17.56 -11.09
C ASP A 101 26.33 -16.21 -11.30
N SER A 102 27.42 -16.19 -12.08
CA SER A 102 28.23 -15.00 -12.27
C SER A 102 29.15 -15.13 -13.47
N ASN A 103 29.40 -14.02 -14.17
CA ASN A 103 30.49 -13.90 -15.15
C ASN A 103 31.84 -13.55 -14.50
N GLY A 104 31.86 -13.32 -13.18
CA GLY A 104 33.04 -12.96 -12.41
C GLY A 104 32.67 -12.28 -11.09
N SER A 105 33.68 -12.03 -10.27
CA SER A 105 33.48 -11.36 -8.99
C SER A 105 33.26 -9.86 -9.13
N ARG A 106 32.34 -9.31 -8.38
CA ARG A 106 32.18 -7.87 -8.17
C ARG A 106 32.66 -7.46 -6.79
N ASN A 107 33.39 -6.35 -6.73
CA ASN A 107 33.81 -5.79 -5.44
C ASN A 107 32.70 -4.96 -4.76
N THR A 108 31.75 -4.48 -5.57
CA THR A 108 30.63 -3.64 -5.10
C THR A 108 29.33 -4.42 -5.23
N ILE A 109 28.58 -4.49 -4.14
CA ILE A 109 27.32 -5.20 -4.02
C ILE A 109 27.39 -6.63 -4.58
N PRO A 110 28.30 -7.47 -4.06
CA PRO A 110 28.29 -8.88 -4.40
C PRO A 110 27.01 -9.51 -3.88
N ASN A 111 26.52 -10.53 -4.57
CA ASN A 111 25.33 -11.28 -4.20
C ASN A 111 24.02 -10.50 -4.36
N ALA A 112 23.96 -9.53 -5.25
CA ALA A 112 22.74 -8.82 -5.61
C ALA A 112 22.56 -8.75 -7.12
N ASN A 113 21.34 -8.84 -7.57
CA ASN A 113 20.94 -8.52 -8.92
C ASN A 113 19.58 -7.82 -8.87
N PRO A 114 19.55 -6.48 -9.06
CA PRO A 114 18.30 -5.73 -8.96
C PRO A 114 17.24 -6.19 -9.95
N LEU A 115 17.63 -6.57 -11.16
CA LEU A 115 16.69 -7.05 -12.16
C LEU A 115 16.08 -8.40 -11.76
N ALA A 116 16.89 -9.32 -11.22
CA ALA A 116 16.41 -10.61 -10.74
C ALA A 116 15.36 -10.45 -9.63
N SER A 117 15.64 -9.58 -8.64
CA SER A 117 14.69 -9.29 -7.56
C SER A 117 13.36 -8.77 -8.12
N TYR A 118 13.38 -7.83 -9.07
CA TYR A 118 12.14 -7.34 -9.69
C TYR A 118 11.36 -8.38 -10.48
N MET A 119 12.05 -9.28 -11.12
CA MET A 119 11.41 -10.29 -11.96
C MET A 119 10.92 -11.51 -11.18
N LEU A 120 11.61 -11.88 -10.11
CA LEU A 120 11.41 -13.15 -9.42
C LEU A 120 10.75 -12.99 -8.05
N ASP A 121 11.04 -11.91 -7.34
CA ASP A 121 10.47 -11.65 -6.03
C ASP A 121 9.13 -10.92 -6.17
N LYS A 122 8.25 -11.10 -5.20
CA LYS A 122 6.92 -10.49 -5.22
C LYS A 122 6.60 -9.93 -3.83
N MET A 123 6.25 -8.66 -3.80
CA MET A 123 5.68 -8.02 -2.63
C MET A 123 4.34 -7.39 -3.03
N LYS A 124 3.27 -7.87 -2.40
CA LYS A 124 1.92 -7.41 -2.67
C LYS A 124 1.24 -6.98 -1.39
N TYR A 125 0.67 -5.79 -1.41
CA TYR A 125 -0.27 -5.31 -0.42
C TYR A 125 -1.68 -5.33 -1.02
N SER A 126 -2.62 -5.86 -0.27
CA SER A 126 -4.04 -5.81 -0.61
C SER A 126 -4.79 -5.22 0.56
N GLY A 127 -5.57 -4.18 0.34
CA GLY A 127 -6.25 -3.46 1.42
C GLY A 127 -7.70 -3.19 1.12
N ASP A 128 -8.53 -3.35 2.16
CA ASP A 128 -9.94 -3.00 2.17
C ASP A 128 -10.19 -1.92 3.23
N VAL A 129 -10.65 -0.75 2.78
CA VAL A 129 -10.98 0.38 3.64
C VAL A 129 -12.46 0.66 3.59
N VAL A 130 -13.12 0.61 4.72
CA VAL A 130 -14.51 1.01 4.89
C VAL A 130 -14.56 2.21 5.82
N SER A 131 -15.13 3.32 5.36
CA SER A 131 -15.35 4.51 6.17
C SER A 131 -16.82 4.88 6.17
N GLY A 132 -17.38 5.07 7.34
CA GLY A 132 -18.75 5.51 7.55
C GLY A 132 -18.80 6.75 8.44
N LYS A 133 -19.60 7.74 8.03
CA LYS A 133 -19.90 8.93 8.86
C LYS A 133 -21.40 9.16 8.88
N TRP A 134 -21.95 9.27 10.06
CA TRP A 134 -23.36 9.57 10.28
C TRP A 134 -23.48 10.80 11.14
N SER A 135 -24.46 11.63 10.83
CA SER A 135 -24.77 12.84 11.56
C SER A 135 -26.26 12.92 11.86
N ALA A 136 -26.61 13.48 13.00
CA ALA A 136 -27.95 13.91 13.35
C ALA A 136 -27.89 15.33 13.89
N ASP A 137 -28.66 16.22 13.25
CA ASP A 137 -28.89 17.58 13.70
C ASP A 137 -30.32 17.64 14.30
N ILE A 138 -30.43 17.99 15.56
CA ILE A 138 -31.68 17.93 16.34
C ILE A 138 -32.00 19.34 16.90
N ASP A 139 -33.05 19.94 16.41
CA ASP A 139 -33.61 21.15 17.00
C ASP A 139 -34.49 20.75 18.21
N ILE A 140 -33.95 20.85 19.43
CA ILE A 140 -34.60 20.33 20.62
C ILE A 140 -35.74 21.27 21.04
N TRP A 141 -35.44 22.51 21.31
CA TRP A 141 -36.44 23.50 21.75
C TRP A 141 -35.85 24.91 21.87
N ASN A 142 -36.56 25.93 21.35
CA ASN A 142 -36.36 27.36 21.67
C ASN A 142 -34.87 27.83 21.67
N GLY A 143 -34.17 27.56 20.60
CA GLY A 143 -32.77 27.94 20.39
C GLY A 143 -31.76 26.88 20.84
N ILE A 144 -32.17 25.77 21.42
CA ILE A 144 -31.30 24.65 21.79
C ILE A 144 -31.23 23.69 20.61
N LYS A 145 -30.01 23.42 20.16
CA LYS A 145 -29.70 22.43 19.11
C LYS A 145 -28.68 21.44 19.60
N ALA A 146 -28.88 20.18 19.27
CA ALA A 146 -27.88 19.14 19.45
C ALA A 146 -27.42 18.63 18.12
N LYS A 147 -26.10 18.36 18.00
CA LYS A 147 -25.52 17.71 16.86
C LYS A 147 -24.71 16.51 17.30
N VAL A 148 -24.99 15.39 16.69
CA VAL A 148 -24.27 14.13 16.90
C VAL A 148 -23.58 13.73 15.61
N ASN A 149 -22.27 13.47 15.67
CA ASN A 149 -21.51 12.89 14.57
C ASN A 149 -20.85 11.60 15.04
N ILE A 150 -21.00 10.55 14.27
CA ILE A 150 -20.35 9.26 14.52
C ILE A 150 -19.58 8.88 13.25
N GLY A 151 -18.28 8.64 13.41
CA GLY A 151 -17.41 8.15 12.37
C GLY A 151 -16.88 6.76 12.73
N VAL A 152 -16.86 5.87 11.77
CA VAL A 152 -16.27 4.53 11.90
C VAL A 152 -15.36 4.30 10.70
N ASP A 153 -14.11 3.95 10.96
CA ASP A 153 -13.14 3.61 9.94
C ASP A 153 -12.58 2.22 10.23
N VAL A 154 -12.61 1.36 9.22
CA VAL A 154 -12.03 0.01 9.26
C VAL A 154 -11.05 -0.10 8.11
N ASN A 155 -9.81 -0.43 8.42
CA ASN A 155 -8.78 -0.69 7.43
C ASN A 155 -8.21 -2.09 7.68
N ASN A 156 -8.33 -2.97 6.69
CA ASN A 156 -7.73 -4.29 6.70
C ASN A 156 -6.65 -4.32 5.61
N VAL A 157 -5.42 -4.58 5.98
CA VAL A 157 -4.30 -4.70 5.05
C VAL A 157 -3.70 -6.09 5.17
N ARG A 158 -3.47 -6.73 4.05
CA ARG A 158 -2.74 -7.98 3.94
C ARG A 158 -1.50 -7.74 3.08
N ALA A 159 -0.33 -7.99 3.64
CA ALA A 159 0.92 -8.03 2.90
C ALA A 159 1.32 -9.49 2.63
N THR A 160 1.77 -9.74 1.42
CA THR A 160 2.33 -11.04 1.01
C THR A 160 3.68 -10.78 0.37
N GLU A 161 4.70 -11.38 0.95
CA GLU A 161 6.07 -11.35 0.45
C GLU A 161 6.45 -12.74 -0.05
N MET A 162 7.10 -12.82 -1.18
CA MET A 162 7.70 -14.03 -1.70
C MET A 162 9.06 -13.69 -2.30
N VAL A 163 10.10 -14.22 -1.69
CA VAL A 163 11.45 -14.17 -2.22
C VAL A 163 11.78 -15.49 -2.90
N ASN A 164 12.30 -15.41 -4.11
CA ASN A 164 12.53 -16.57 -4.94
C ASN A 164 13.57 -17.54 -4.32
N PRO A 165 13.38 -18.86 -4.46
CA PRO A 165 14.31 -19.84 -3.93
C PRO A 165 15.52 -20.11 -4.83
N PHE A 166 15.55 -19.57 -6.06
CA PHE A 166 16.49 -20.02 -7.08
C PHE A 166 17.76 -19.20 -7.10
N TYR A 167 17.67 -17.90 -6.87
CA TYR A 167 18.77 -16.94 -7.02
C TYR A 167 18.86 -16.00 -5.84
N GLY A 168 20.06 -15.47 -5.57
CA GLY A 168 20.31 -14.46 -4.57
C GLY A 168 20.58 -15.02 -3.17
N GLN A 169 20.48 -14.17 -2.18
CA GLN A 169 20.88 -14.49 -0.80
C GLN A 169 19.95 -15.50 -0.11
N TYR A 170 18.71 -15.64 -0.57
CA TYR A 170 17.75 -16.60 -0.02
C TYR A 170 17.59 -17.86 -0.89
N SER A 171 18.49 -18.06 -1.85
CA SER A 171 18.46 -19.24 -2.73
C SER A 171 18.76 -20.54 -2.01
N GLU A 172 18.43 -21.65 -2.65
CA GLU A 172 18.82 -22.99 -2.21
C GLU A 172 20.32 -23.13 -2.03
N THR A 173 21.12 -22.50 -2.91
CA THR A 173 22.59 -22.48 -2.80
C THR A 173 23.08 -21.77 -1.55
N SER A 174 22.29 -20.86 -0.98
CA SER A 174 22.57 -20.22 0.31
C SER A 174 22.04 -21.03 1.50
N GLY A 175 21.38 -22.16 1.24
CA GLY A 175 20.81 -23.04 2.27
C GLY A 175 19.47 -22.59 2.83
N VAL A 176 18.84 -21.56 2.26
CA VAL A 176 17.56 -21.01 2.74
C VAL A 176 16.36 -21.54 1.95
N GLY A 177 16.47 -21.64 0.61
CA GLY A 177 15.41 -22.18 -0.24
C GLY A 177 14.20 -21.27 -0.42
N GLY A 178 14.41 -19.95 -0.38
CA GLY A 178 13.38 -18.92 -0.55
C GLY A 178 12.73 -18.47 0.76
N LEU A 179 11.84 -17.50 0.66
CA LEU A 179 11.07 -16.96 1.78
C LEU A 179 9.63 -16.71 1.34
N ILE A 180 8.67 -17.06 2.19
CA ILE A 180 7.29 -16.63 2.05
C ILE A 180 6.85 -16.01 3.37
N GLY A 181 6.42 -14.76 3.31
CA GLY A 181 5.86 -14.02 4.43
C GLY A 181 4.42 -13.60 4.14
N VAL A 182 3.55 -13.72 5.12
CA VAL A 182 2.19 -13.19 5.07
C VAL A 182 1.93 -12.48 6.39
N SER A 183 1.57 -11.20 6.30
CA SER A 183 1.11 -10.43 7.44
C SER A 183 -0.28 -9.86 7.17
N SER A 184 -1.04 -9.65 8.24
CA SER A 184 -2.37 -9.07 8.18
C SER A 184 -2.52 -8.09 9.32
N GLU A 185 -2.94 -6.88 9.00
CA GLU A 185 -3.19 -5.82 9.98
C GLU A 185 -4.62 -5.33 9.84
N ARG A 186 -5.27 -5.14 10.97
CA ARG A 186 -6.60 -4.52 11.02
C ARG A 186 -6.60 -3.34 11.96
N THR A 187 -6.91 -2.19 11.41
CA THR A 187 -7.14 -0.96 12.19
C THR A 187 -8.63 -0.68 12.26
N PHE A 188 -9.12 -0.44 13.45
CA PHE A 188 -10.50 -0.05 13.71
C PHE A 188 -10.55 1.24 14.53
N SER A 189 -11.21 2.25 13.99
CA SER A 189 -11.33 3.57 14.63
C SER A 189 -12.79 3.98 14.74
N VAL A 190 -13.16 4.52 15.89
CA VAL A 190 -14.46 5.15 16.11
C VAL A 190 -14.25 6.56 16.62
N ASN A 191 -14.88 7.52 15.96
CA ASN A 191 -14.90 8.91 16.38
C ASN A 191 -16.34 9.32 16.70
N GLN A 192 -16.55 9.91 17.86
CA GLN A 192 -17.87 10.38 18.32
C GLN A 192 -17.74 11.83 18.75
N GLN A 193 -18.64 12.66 18.26
CA GLN A 193 -18.72 14.08 18.62
C GLN A 193 -20.15 14.42 18.96
N TYR A 194 -20.31 15.06 20.09
CA TYR A 194 -21.59 15.55 20.59
C TYR A 194 -21.44 17.04 20.83
N LEU A 195 -22.30 17.82 20.20
CA LEU A 195 -22.32 19.27 20.36
C LEU A 195 -23.71 19.69 20.77
N LEU A 196 -23.79 20.50 21.78
CA LEU A 196 -25.00 21.18 22.22
C LEU A 196 -24.79 22.68 22.10
N THR A 197 -25.67 23.36 21.40
CA THR A 197 -25.60 24.81 21.21
C THR A 197 -26.89 25.46 21.67
N TYR A 198 -26.79 26.67 22.20
CA TYR A 198 -27.93 27.50 22.49
C TYR A 198 -27.75 28.86 21.84
N ASN A 199 -28.70 29.23 20.99
CA ASN A 199 -28.71 30.52 20.35
C ASN A 199 -30.11 31.14 20.47
N LYS A 200 -30.18 32.31 21.13
CA LYS A 200 -31.44 33.02 21.29
C LYS A 200 -31.23 34.52 21.40
N THR A 201 -32.07 35.26 20.68
CA THR A 201 -32.20 36.71 20.84
C THR A 201 -33.33 37.05 21.77
N PHE A 202 -33.07 37.87 22.77
CA PHE A 202 -34.02 38.37 23.74
C PHE A 202 -34.32 39.84 23.44
N ASN A 203 -35.62 40.17 23.40
CA ASN A 203 -36.11 41.53 23.17
C ASN A 203 -35.51 42.20 21.91
N ASP A 204 -35.16 41.42 20.87
CA ASP A 204 -34.55 41.88 19.63
C ASP A 204 -33.24 42.65 19.80
N VAL A 205 -32.65 42.65 21.00
CA VAL A 205 -31.46 43.44 21.36
C VAL A 205 -30.31 42.56 21.85
N HIS A 206 -30.60 41.57 22.68
CA HIS A 206 -29.58 40.74 23.33
C HIS A 206 -29.51 39.38 22.67
N ASN A 207 -28.39 39.09 21.99
CA ASN A 207 -28.14 37.79 21.42
C ASN A 207 -27.19 36.97 22.31
N VAL A 208 -27.60 35.78 22.67
CA VAL A 208 -26.80 34.82 23.47
C VAL A 208 -26.50 33.64 22.53
N ASP A 209 -25.25 33.33 22.35
CA ASP A 209 -24.71 32.22 21.56
C ASP A 209 -23.69 31.44 22.42
N ILE A 210 -23.95 30.15 22.68
CA ILE A 210 -23.14 29.27 23.54
C ILE A 210 -22.98 27.92 22.86
#